data_fce738d706f186b1bac95dddaead367c
#
_entry.id   fce738d706f186b1bac95dddaead367c
#
_cell.length_a   1.000
_cell.length_b   1.000
_cell.length_c   1.000
_cell.angle_alpha   90.00
_cell.angle_beta   90.00
_cell.angle_gamma   90.00
#
_symmetry.space_group_name_H-M   'P 1'
#
loop_
_entity.id
_entity.type
_entity.pdbx_description
1 polymer ?
#
loop_
_entity_poly.entity_id
_entity_poly.type
_entity_poly.pdbx_seq_one_letter_code
_entity_poly.pdbx_strand_id
1 'polypeptide(L)'
;MISKYIIPTLFIIVFTISIIKKNNTYESFIEGIKDGFKSSLRIAPSMLAMYICINVLRLSGLIEFIFKSTKIPADLLAQAVIRPMSSQASLAFMIKIYNEYGASSKLAFVSSILQGSTDASIYVISFYIGTFKIKSLNKCFLIAISVNIIIFVICFIIYLIL
;
A
#
# COMPACT_ATOMS: atom_id res chain seq x y z
N MET A 1 -18.31 -0.34 -12.76
CA MET A 1 -19.15 0.88 -12.85
C MET A 1 -19.66 1.35 -11.48
N ILE A 2 -19.92 0.46 -10.52
CA ILE A 2 -20.50 0.77 -9.19
C ILE A 2 -19.59 1.67 -8.34
N SER A 3 -18.25 1.49 -8.42
CA SER A 3 -17.30 2.25 -7.56
C SER A 3 -17.32 3.77 -7.78
N LYS A 4 -17.77 4.26 -8.93
CA LYS A 4 -17.93 5.71 -9.17
C LYS A 4 -19.00 6.37 -8.30
N TYR A 5 -19.99 5.59 -7.86
CA TYR A 5 -21.13 6.10 -7.10
C TYR A 5 -20.95 5.97 -5.59
N ILE A 6 -19.97 5.18 -5.12
CA ILE A 6 -19.77 4.92 -3.68
C ILE A 6 -19.50 6.22 -2.92
N ILE A 7 -18.55 7.03 -3.39
CA ILE A 7 -18.18 8.28 -2.71
C ILE A 7 -19.33 9.31 -2.73
N PRO A 8 -19.95 9.62 -3.91
CA PRO A 8 -21.11 10.53 -3.93
C PRO A 8 -22.26 10.05 -3.05
N THR A 9 -22.58 8.76 -3.06
CA THR A 9 -23.66 8.18 -2.24
C THR A 9 -23.36 8.34 -0.74
N LEU A 10 -22.12 8.11 -0.32
CA LEU A 10 -21.69 8.29 1.06
C LEU A 10 -21.86 9.75 1.50
N PHE A 11 -21.47 10.71 0.66
CA PHE A 11 -21.69 12.13 0.94
C PHE A 11 -23.19 12.45 1.10
N ILE A 12 -24.05 11.99 0.18
CA ILE A 12 -25.49 12.20 0.25
C ILE A 12 -26.05 11.64 1.55
N ILE A 13 -25.68 10.42 1.93
CA ILE A 13 -26.13 9.78 3.18
C ILE A 13 -25.71 10.62 4.40
N VAL A 14 -24.45 11.05 4.49
CA VAL A 14 -23.94 11.83 5.62
C VAL A 14 -24.67 13.18 5.72
N PHE A 15 -24.85 13.90 4.60
CA PHE A 15 -25.59 15.16 4.59
C PHE A 15 -27.06 14.98 4.99
N THR A 16 -27.73 13.93 4.47
CA THR A 16 -29.13 13.63 4.82
C THR A 16 -29.28 13.36 6.31
N ILE A 17 -28.39 12.53 6.90
CA ILE A 17 -28.41 12.26 8.35
C ILE A 17 -28.17 13.54 9.16
N SER A 18 -27.26 14.40 8.72
CA SER A 18 -26.96 15.66 9.39
C SER A 18 -28.18 16.60 9.44
N ILE A 19 -28.89 16.71 8.32
CA ILE A 19 -30.11 17.51 8.22
C ILE A 19 -31.22 16.94 9.11
N ILE A 20 -31.44 15.63 9.08
CA ILE A 20 -32.47 14.96 9.92
C ILE A 20 -32.17 15.16 11.40
N LYS A 21 -30.89 15.10 11.80
CA LYS A 21 -30.49 15.34 13.20
C LYS A 21 -30.47 16.81 13.61
N LYS A 22 -30.85 17.74 12.70
CA LYS A 22 -30.81 19.19 12.91
C LYS A 22 -29.45 19.71 13.41
N ASN A 23 -28.36 19.06 13.03
CA ASN A 23 -27.00 19.52 13.29
C ASN A 23 -26.68 20.73 12.41
N ASN A 24 -25.83 21.64 12.90
CA ASN A 24 -25.25 22.67 12.05
C ASN A 24 -24.26 22.03 11.05
N THR A 25 -24.84 21.56 9.94
CA THR A 25 -24.11 20.75 8.91
C THR A 25 -22.90 21.49 8.37
N TYR A 26 -22.99 22.82 8.18
CA TYR A 26 -21.90 23.63 7.65
C TYR A 26 -20.73 23.74 8.66
N GLU A 27 -21.01 24.05 9.92
CA GLU A 27 -19.97 24.14 10.94
C GLU A 27 -19.27 22.80 11.17
N SER A 28 -20.06 21.71 11.28
CA SER A 28 -19.51 20.36 11.42
C SER A 28 -18.64 19.97 10.24
N PHE A 29 -19.00 20.37 9.01
CA PHE A 29 -18.20 20.13 7.82
C PHE A 29 -16.87 20.92 7.85
N ILE A 30 -16.91 22.20 8.21
CA ILE A 30 -15.69 23.04 8.33
C ILE A 30 -14.77 22.53 9.43
N GLU A 31 -15.32 22.09 10.56
CA GLU A 31 -14.54 21.48 11.63
C GLU A 31 -13.86 20.18 11.16
N GLY A 32 -14.62 19.32 10.46
CA GLY A 32 -14.08 18.11 9.84
C GLY A 32 -12.95 18.38 8.84
N ILE A 33 -13.06 19.44 8.01
CA ILE A 33 -11.98 19.87 7.10
C ILE A 33 -10.75 20.28 7.90
N LYS A 34 -10.88 21.08 8.95
CA LYS A 34 -9.74 21.51 9.78
C LYS A 34 -9.02 20.32 10.42
N ASP A 35 -9.77 19.37 10.96
CA ASP A 35 -9.23 18.18 11.58
C ASP A 35 -8.57 17.23 10.54
N GLY A 36 -9.18 17.08 9.38
CA GLY A 36 -8.62 16.33 8.25
C GLY A 36 -7.30 16.94 7.76
N PHE A 37 -7.26 18.26 7.60
CA PHE A 37 -6.04 18.97 7.20
C PHE A 37 -4.92 18.84 8.23
N LYS A 38 -5.24 19.02 9.52
CA LYS A 38 -4.30 18.84 10.63
C LYS A 38 -3.74 17.41 10.68
N SER A 39 -4.60 16.43 10.46
CA SER A 39 -4.20 15.01 10.39
C SER A 39 -3.30 14.74 9.20
N SER A 40 -3.61 15.31 8.03
CA SER A 40 -2.79 15.19 6.82
C SER A 40 -1.40 15.80 7.02
N LEU A 41 -1.30 16.97 7.61
CA LEU A 41 -0.01 17.60 7.92
C LEU A 41 0.83 16.78 8.91
N ARG A 42 0.19 16.10 9.87
CA ARG A 42 0.90 15.23 10.83
C ARG A 42 1.53 14.01 10.16
N ILE A 43 0.88 13.50 9.12
CA ILE A 43 1.31 12.28 8.41
C ILE A 43 2.28 12.60 7.28
N ALA A 44 2.19 13.77 6.67
CA ALA A 44 2.97 14.17 5.51
C ALA A 44 4.50 13.94 5.65
N PRO A 45 5.16 14.25 6.79
CA PRO A 45 6.60 14.02 6.93
C PRO A 45 6.98 12.54 6.84
N SER A 46 6.22 11.65 7.48
CA SER A 46 6.50 10.21 7.43
C SER A 46 6.25 9.61 6.03
N MET A 47 5.23 10.10 5.33
CA MET A 47 4.95 9.71 3.95
C MET A 47 6.07 10.17 3.00
N LEU A 48 6.55 11.39 3.15
CA LEU A 48 7.66 11.92 2.35
C LEU A 48 8.95 11.14 2.59
N ALA A 49 9.30 10.89 3.85
CA ALA A 49 10.48 10.10 4.20
C ALA A 49 10.44 8.69 3.57
N MET A 50 9.29 8.02 3.64
CA MET A 50 9.09 6.71 3.05
C MET A 50 9.16 6.77 1.51
N TYR A 51 8.55 7.79 0.88
CA TYR A 51 8.62 7.98 -0.57
C TYR A 51 10.07 8.19 -1.04
N ILE A 52 10.85 8.99 -0.34
CA ILE A 52 12.29 9.20 -0.63
C ILE A 52 13.04 7.87 -0.48
N CYS A 53 12.83 7.15 0.62
CA CYS A 53 13.47 5.85 0.87
C CYS A 53 13.22 4.85 -0.27
N ILE A 54 11.97 4.73 -0.72
CA ILE A 54 11.59 3.84 -1.82
C ILE A 54 12.29 4.25 -3.13
N ASN A 55 12.31 5.54 -3.44
CA ASN A 55 12.96 6.01 -4.67
C ASN A 55 14.49 5.80 -4.63
N VAL A 56 15.13 6.04 -3.50
CA VAL A 56 16.55 5.75 -3.31
C VAL A 56 16.81 4.25 -3.50
N LEU A 57 16.01 3.39 -2.90
CA LEU A 57 16.14 1.93 -3.05
C LEU A 57 16.00 1.48 -4.50
N ARG A 58 15.03 2.05 -5.24
CA ARG A 58 14.81 1.74 -6.67
C ARG A 58 15.97 2.21 -7.56
N LEU A 59 16.46 3.43 -7.32
CA LEU A 59 17.52 4.03 -8.15
C LEU A 59 18.92 3.52 -7.83
N SER A 60 19.12 2.94 -6.65
CA SER A 60 20.42 2.41 -6.22
C SER A 60 20.85 1.13 -6.97
N GLY A 61 19.92 0.45 -7.67
CA GLY A 61 20.18 -0.87 -8.25
C GLY A 61 20.47 -1.96 -7.21
N LEU A 62 20.21 -1.69 -5.93
CA LEU A 62 20.50 -2.59 -4.82
C LEU A 62 19.71 -3.89 -4.93
N ILE A 63 18.46 -3.79 -5.37
CA ILE A 63 17.56 -4.93 -5.54
C ILE A 63 18.12 -5.87 -6.61
N GLU A 64 18.49 -5.33 -7.76
CA GLU A 64 19.09 -6.08 -8.86
C GLU A 64 20.41 -6.70 -8.45
N PHE A 65 21.24 -5.98 -7.70
CA PHE A 65 22.53 -6.47 -7.22
C PHE A 65 22.38 -7.65 -6.26
N ILE A 66 21.51 -7.53 -5.24
CA ILE A 66 21.30 -8.59 -4.23
C ILE A 66 20.73 -9.87 -4.87
N PHE A 67 19.82 -9.71 -5.83
CA PHE A 67 19.09 -10.83 -6.41
C PHE A 67 19.62 -11.29 -7.76
N LYS A 68 20.76 -10.78 -8.23
CA LYS A 68 21.39 -11.13 -9.52
C LYS A 68 21.65 -12.64 -9.68
N SER A 69 21.82 -13.35 -8.56
CA SER A 69 22.09 -14.80 -8.56
C SER A 69 20.83 -15.66 -8.52
N THR A 70 19.66 -15.06 -8.42
CA THR A 70 18.40 -15.81 -8.33
C THR A 70 17.80 -16.06 -9.72
N LYS A 71 17.13 -17.21 -9.89
CA LYS A 71 16.38 -17.53 -11.12
C LYS A 71 15.04 -16.74 -11.22
N ILE A 72 14.78 -15.83 -10.28
CA ILE A 72 13.56 -15.04 -10.24
C ILE A 72 13.80 -13.74 -11.02
N PRO A 73 12.86 -13.31 -11.86
CA PRO A 73 12.94 -12.01 -12.52
C PRO A 73 13.03 -10.86 -11.51
N ALA A 74 13.98 -9.95 -11.76
CA ALA A 74 14.26 -8.82 -10.87
C ALA A 74 13.02 -7.95 -10.59
N ASP A 75 12.12 -7.83 -11.55
CA ASP A 75 10.88 -7.04 -11.40
C ASP A 75 9.92 -7.64 -10.36
N LEU A 76 9.81 -8.97 -10.28
CA LEU A 76 8.98 -9.63 -9.26
C LEU A 76 9.60 -9.46 -7.86
N LEU A 77 10.92 -9.55 -7.77
CA LEU A 77 11.65 -9.32 -6.52
C LEU A 77 11.52 -7.86 -6.05
N ALA A 78 11.68 -6.92 -6.98
CA ALA A 78 11.49 -5.50 -6.72
C ALA A 78 10.07 -5.21 -6.24
N GLN A 79 9.06 -5.81 -6.89
CA GLN A 79 7.67 -5.73 -6.46
C GLN A 79 7.49 -6.25 -5.04
N ALA A 80 8.06 -7.42 -4.70
CA ALA A 80 7.93 -8.04 -3.39
C ALA A 80 8.56 -7.21 -2.27
N VAL A 81 9.75 -6.65 -2.50
CA VAL A 81 10.47 -5.81 -1.53
C VAL A 81 9.73 -4.49 -1.30
N ILE A 82 9.17 -3.90 -2.35
CA ILE A 82 8.50 -2.60 -2.28
C ILE A 82 7.06 -2.73 -1.76
N ARG A 83 6.43 -3.90 -1.94
CA ARG A 83 5.03 -4.13 -1.57
C ARG A 83 4.67 -3.73 -0.14
N PRO A 84 5.41 -4.14 0.92
CA PRO A 84 5.09 -3.75 2.29
C PRO A 84 5.28 -2.25 2.57
N MET A 85 5.99 -1.53 1.69
CA MET A 85 6.29 -0.11 1.85
C MET A 85 5.32 0.78 1.07
N SER A 86 4.94 0.39 -0.16
CA SER A 86 4.11 1.21 -1.04
C SER A 86 3.29 0.35 -2.01
N SER A 87 1.97 0.36 -1.84
CA SER A 87 1.04 -0.29 -2.75
C SER A 87 1.10 0.30 -4.16
N GLN A 88 1.27 1.61 -4.29
CA GLN A 88 1.31 2.29 -5.59
C GLN A 88 2.60 1.96 -6.36
N ALA A 89 3.75 1.96 -5.69
CA ALA A 89 5.00 1.58 -6.32
C ALA A 89 5.01 0.11 -6.73
N SER A 90 4.48 -0.78 -5.88
CA SER A 90 4.30 -2.20 -6.19
C SER A 90 3.36 -2.41 -7.39
N LEU A 91 2.26 -1.66 -7.48
CA LEU A 91 1.34 -1.69 -8.61
C LEU A 91 2.05 -1.27 -9.92
N ALA A 92 2.93 -0.27 -9.87
CA ALA A 92 3.71 0.15 -11.04
C ALA A 92 4.61 -0.98 -11.57
N PHE A 93 5.24 -1.78 -10.67
CA PHE A 93 5.99 -2.98 -11.07
C PHE A 93 5.08 -4.06 -11.68
N MET A 94 3.90 -4.28 -11.12
CA MET A 94 2.92 -5.20 -11.70
C MET A 94 2.52 -4.78 -13.12
N ILE A 95 2.25 -3.50 -13.35
CA ILE A 95 1.91 -2.96 -14.66
C ILE A 95 3.10 -3.11 -15.62
N LYS A 96 4.34 -2.85 -15.15
CA LYS A 96 5.56 -3.07 -15.95
C LYS A 96 5.66 -4.54 -16.38
N ILE A 97 5.48 -5.48 -15.45
CA ILE A 97 5.48 -6.93 -15.75
C ILE A 97 4.43 -7.28 -16.79
N TYR A 98 3.23 -6.72 -16.70
CA TYR A 98 2.18 -6.97 -17.68
C TYR A 98 2.52 -6.47 -19.08
N ASN A 99 3.17 -5.31 -19.17
CA ASN A 99 3.56 -4.71 -20.45
C ASN A 99 4.75 -5.45 -21.09
N GLU A 100 5.71 -5.93 -20.30
CA GLU A 100 6.92 -6.57 -20.81
C GLU A 100 6.72 -8.07 -21.09
N TYR A 101 6.00 -8.78 -20.23
CA TYR A 101 5.86 -10.25 -20.31
C TYR A 101 4.46 -10.70 -20.76
N GLY A 102 3.51 -9.77 -20.90
CA GLY A 102 2.12 -10.07 -21.24
C GLY A 102 1.28 -10.47 -20.03
N ALA A 103 -0.01 -10.09 -20.04
CA ALA A 103 -0.94 -10.34 -18.93
C ALA A 103 -1.22 -11.84 -18.66
N SER A 104 -1.03 -12.70 -19.68
CA SER A 104 -1.23 -14.15 -19.57
C SER A 104 0.04 -14.93 -19.18
N SER A 105 1.15 -14.23 -18.90
CA SER A 105 2.41 -14.88 -18.49
C SER A 105 2.33 -15.39 -17.05
N LYS A 106 3.09 -16.47 -16.75
CA LYS A 106 3.21 -16.95 -15.34
C LYS A 106 3.71 -15.83 -14.41
N LEU A 107 4.59 -14.95 -14.89
CA LEU A 107 5.12 -13.84 -14.10
C LEU A 107 4.03 -12.82 -13.75
N ALA A 108 3.18 -12.46 -14.71
CA ALA A 108 2.03 -11.59 -14.49
C ALA A 108 1.03 -12.18 -13.50
N PHE A 109 0.77 -13.50 -13.61
CA PHE A 109 -0.10 -14.21 -12.69
C PHE A 109 0.43 -14.16 -11.24
N VAL A 110 1.69 -14.50 -11.02
CA VAL A 110 2.31 -14.48 -9.68
C VAL A 110 2.40 -13.05 -9.13
N SER A 111 2.73 -12.08 -9.98
CA SER A 111 2.72 -10.65 -9.63
C SER A 111 1.34 -10.18 -9.15
N SER A 112 0.27 -10.67 -9.77
CA SER A 112 -1.12 -10.38 -9.36
C SER A 112 -1.45 -10.98 -8.00
N ILE A 113 -1.03 -12.24 -7.76
CA ILE A 113 -1.21 -12.89 -6.46
C ILE A 113 -0.49 -12.10 -5.38
N LEU A 114 0.77 -11.72 -5.60
CA LEU A 114 1.56 -10.93 -4.68
C LEU A 114 0.88 -9.57 -4.38
N GLN A 115 0.35 -8.92 -5.42
CA GLN A 115 -0.35 -7.65 -5.28
C GLN A 115 -1.66 -7.77 -4.50
N GLY A 116 -2.40 -8.86 -4.67
CA GLY A 116 -3.69 -9.09 -4.02
C GLY A 116 -3.61 -9.69 -2.61
N SER A 117 -2.50 -10.38 -2.28
CA SER A 117 -2.38 -11.12 -1.01
C SER A 117 -1.87 -10.29 0.16
N THR A 118 -1.25 -9.14 -0.09
CA THR A 118 -0.68 -8.26 0.95
C THR A 118 -1.07 -6.82 0.73
N ASP A 119 -0.79 -5.98 1.73
CA ASP A 119 -0.92 -4.53 1.62
C ASP A 119 0.37 -3.84 2.09
N ALA A 120 0.44 -2.52 1.97
CA ALA A 120 1.56 -1.69 2.40
C ALA A 120 1.63 -1.62 3.93
N SER A 121 1.94 -2.76 4.57
CA SER A 121 1.84 -2.93 6.02
C SER A 121 2.78 -2.00 6.79
N ILE A 122 3.99 -1.73 6.28
CA ILE A 122 4.91 -0.77 6.90
C ILE A 122 4.33 0.64 6.85
N TYR A 123 3.72 1.02 5.72
CA TYR A 123 3.03 2.30 5.58
C TYR A 123 1.87 2.42 6.56
N VAL A 124 1.00 1.41 6.63
CA VAL A 124 -0.17 1.39 7.52
C VAL A 124 0.27 1.49 8.98
N ILE A 125 1.25 0.70 9.40
CA ILE A 125 1.78 0.75 10.77
C ILE A 125 2.35 2.14 11.08
N SER A 126 3.16 2.72 10.18
CA SER A 126 3.75 4.05 10.37
C SER A 126 2.69 5.15 10.48
N PHE A 127 1.60 5.03 9.72
CA PHE A 127 0.45 5.93 9.80
C PHE A 127 -0.22 5.88 11.18
N TYR A 128 -0.51 4.67 11.68
CA TYR A 128 -1.17 4.50 12.97
C TYR A 128 -0.26 4.87 14.16
N ILE A 129 1.06 4.65 14.05
CA ILE A 129 2.04 5.11 15.05
C ILE A 129 2.01 6.63 15.21
N GLY A 130 1.98 7.36 14.10
CA GLY A 130 1.92 8.83 14.13
C GLY A 130 0.62 9.37 14.74
N THR A 131 -0.44 8.57 14.74
CA THR A 131 -1.77 8.98 15.19
C THR A 131 -2.09 8.50 16.60
N PHE A 132 -1.69 7.27 16.96
CA PHE A 132 -2.00 6.63 18.24
C PHE A 132 -0.74 6.24 19.00
N LYS A 133 -0.68 6.50 20.31
CA LYS A 133 0.42 6.04 21.19
C LYS A 133 0.27 4.53 21.49
N ILE A 134 0.66 3.66 20.53
CA ILE A 134 0.54 2.21 20.69
C ILE A 134 1.73 1.66 21.46
N LYS A 135 1.49 0.93 22.56
CA LYS A 135 2.55 0.38 23.42
C LYS A 135 3.30 -0.84 22.85
N SER A 136 2.76 -1.54 21.83
CA SER A 136 3.35 -2.81 21.33
C SER A 136 3.74 -2.77 19.85
N LEU A 137 4.32 -1.68 19.41
CA LEU A 137 4.74 -1.42 18.03
C LEU A 137 5.64 -2.48 17.42
N ASN A 138 6.64 -2.92 18.19
CA ASN A 138 7.61 -3.92 17.72
C ASN A 138 6.95 -5.24 17.33
N LYS A 139 5.91 -5.67 18.07
CA LYS A 139 5.18 -6.91 17.76
C LYS A 139 4.37 -6.78 16.47
N CYS A 140 3.66 -5.66 16.29
CA CYS A 140 2.89 -5.41 15.06
C CYS A 140 3.81 -5.37 13.83
N PHE A 141 4.95 -4.71 13.95
CA PHE A 141 5.94 -4.62 12.89
C PHE A 141 6.54 -5.98 12.53
N LEU A 142 6.94 -6.77 13.54
CA LEU A 142 7.46 -8.12 13.33
C LEU A 142 6.42 -9.04 12.67
N ILE A 143 5.17 -9.02 13.13
CA ILE A 143 4.09 -9.81 12.53
C ILE A 143 3.88 -9.40 11.07
N ALA A 144 3.80 -8.11 10.79
CA ALA A 144 3.59 -7.61 9.44
C ALA A 144 4.71 -8.02 8.48
N ILE A 145 5.98 -7.91 8.90
CA ILE A 145 7.13 -8.36 8.09
C ILE A 145 7.08 -9.88 7.91
N SER A 146 6.82 -10.65 8.97
CA SER A 146 6.75 -12.11 8.88
C SER A 146 5.68 -12.57 7.88
N VAL A 147 4.51 -11.96 7.90
CA VAL A 147 3.43 -12.26 6.95
C VAL A 147 3.85 -11.94 5.52
N ASN A 148 4.48 -10.79 5.27
CA ASN A 148 4.97 -10.43 3.94
C ASN A 148 6.03 -11.41 3.43
N ILE A 149 6.96 -11.86 4.30
CA ILE A 149 7.98 -12.87 3.94
C ILE A 149 7.32 -14.21 3.60
N ILE A 150 6.37 -14.66 4.40
CA ILE A 150 5.64 -15.91 4.14
C ILE A 150 4.92 -15.87 2.79
N ILE A 151 4.21 -14.79 2.51
CA ILE A 151 3.50 -14.63 1.25
C ILE A 151 4.47 -14.56 0.07
N PHE A 152 5.60 -13.85 0.23
CA PHE A 152 6.65 -13.84 -0.79
C PHE A 152 7.17 -15.25 -1.09
N VAL A 153 7.46 -16.05 -0.05
CA VAL A 153 7.90 -17.44 -0.22
C VAL A 153 6.84 -18.28 -0.94
N ILE A 154 5.58 -18.14 -0.58
CA ILE A 154 4.47 -18.84 -1.24
C ILE A 154 4.38 -18.42 -2.72
N CYS A 155 4.43 -17.12 -3.03
CA CYS A 155 4.42 -16.64 -4.41
C CYS A 155 5.61 -17.17 -5.21
N PHE A 156 6.78 -17.26 -4.58
CA PHE A 156 7.97 -17.84 -5.21
C PHE A 156 7.81 -19.34 -5.50
N ILE A 157 7.26 -20.11 -4.56
CA ILE A 157 6.96 -21.54 -4.77
C ILE A 157 5.98 -21.71 -5.94
N ILE A 158 4.92 -20.91 -5.98
CA ILE A 158 3.95 -20.91 -7.07
C ILE A 158 4.63 -20.61 -8.41
N TYR A 159 5.55 -19.63 -8.45
CA TYR A 159 6.31 -19.30 -9.65
C TYR A 159 7.19 -20.46 -10.16
N LEU A 160 7.74 -21.27 -9.25
CA LEU A 160 8.57 -22.44 -9.62
C LEU A 160 7.74 -23.63 -10.10
N ILE A 161 6.51 -23.78 -9.59
CA ILE A 161 5.63 -24.90 -9.93
C ILE A 161 4.92 -24.68 -11.28
N LEU A 162 4.51 -23.45 -11.57
CA LEU A 162 3.92 -23.05 -12.84
C LEU A 162 4.93 -23.01 -13.99
#